data_8edfadf85e8c1d35d392506c9109ce16
#
_entry.id   8edfadf85e8c1d35d392506c9109ce16
#
_cell.length_a   1.000
_cell.length_b   1.000
_cell.length_c   1.000
_cell.angle_alpha   90.00
_cell.angle_beta   90.00
_cell.angle_gamma   90.00
#
_symmetry.space_group_name_H-M   'P 1'
#
loop_
_entity.id
_entity.type
_entity.pdbx_description
1 polymer ?
#
loop_
_entity_poly.entity_id
_entity_poly.type
_entity_poly.pdbx_seq_one_letter_code
_entity_poly.pdbx_strand_id
1 'polypeptide(L)'
;MKTLVEKMGKLGLLRFVLIYYAVIYIALALVLPVTIIILDPSLFLNPTVVVAVIIAVSFFGLIGYFTFIRPYIVYKKLPKVLAETDGEFVYFHGKKEAKISLNDLSCCYMDVNVPHVFQHGFVREFIIHKFSSNYGSITLDVPSYGSIKLQFVANAQDVAKELLDYINANSEDL
;
A
#
# COMPACT_ATOMS: atom_id res chain seq x y z
N MET A 1 8.49 -14.32 22.01
CA MET A 1 8.81 -13.50 20.81
C MET A 1 8.33 -12.08 21.03
N LYS A 2 9.15 -11.10 20.71
CA LYS A 2 8.81 -9.67 20.80
C LYS A 2 8.41 -9.18 19.42
N THR A 3 7.24 -8.56 19.29
CA THR A 3 6.79 -7.95 18.02
C THR A 3 7.61 -6.71 17.72
N LEU A 4 8.20 -6.62 16.54
CA LEU A 4 8.98 -5.48 16.05
C LEU A 4 8.15 -4.61 15.11
N VAL A 5 7.42 -5.23 14.18
CA VAL A 5 6.63 -4.52 13.18
C VAL A 5 5.24 -5.13 13.07
N GLU A 6 4.22 -4.29 13.20
CA GLU A 6 2.84 -4.68 12.95
C GLU A 6 2.29 -4.05 11.67
N LYS A 7 1.40 -4.77 11.03
CA LYS A 7 0.58 -4.24 9.94
C LYS A 7 -0.34 -3.14 10.48
N MET A 8 -0.57 -2.08 9.71
CA MET A 8 -1.52 -1.04 10.07
C MET A 8 -2.88 -1.63 10.46
N GLY A 9 -3.35 -1.30 11.66
CA GLY A 9 -4.56 -1.91 12.23
C GLY A 9 -5.88 -1.38 11.65
N LYS A 10 -5.89 -0.14 11.16
CA LYS A 10 -7.10 0.54 10.69
C LYS A 10 -7.13 0.64 9.16
N LEU A 11 -8.01 -0.11 8.56
CA LEU A 11 -8.37 -0.02 7.13
C LEU A 11 -9.07 1.30 6.75
N GLY A 12 -9.28 2.23 7.69
CA GLY A 12 -10.12 3.40 7.50
C GLY A 12 -9.78 4.19 6.25
N LEU A 13 -8.50 4.52 6.04
CA LEU A 13 -8.06 5.25 4.86
C LEU A 13 -8.23 4.45 3.57
N LEU A 14 -7.76 3.21 3.55
CA LEU A 14 -7.83 2.37 2.35
C LEU A 14 -9.28 2.07 1.95
N ARG A 15 -10.17 1.87 2.93
CA ARG A 15 -11.61 1.72 2.71
C ARG A 15 -12.24 2.99 2.17
N PHE A 16 -11.90 4.13 2.75
CA PHE A 16 -12.43 5.42 2.31
C PHE A 16 -12.02 5.72 0.86
N VAL A 17 -10.74 5.56 0.53
CA VAL A 17 -10.22 5.79 -0.82
C VAL A 17 -10.86 4.83 -1.82
N LEU A 18 -11.07 3.58 -1.44
CA LEU A 18 -11.70 2.57 -2.30
C LEU A 18 -13.18 2.88 -2.56
N ILE A 19 -13.92 3.29 -1.53
CA ILE A 19 -15.32 3.72 -1.66
C ILE A 19 -15.42 4.99 -2.52
N TYR A 20 -14.57 5.98 -2.27
CA TYR A 20 -14.54 7.23 -3.01
C TYR A 20 -14.23 7.00 -4.49
N TYR A 21 -13.23 6.15 -4.78
CA TYR A 21 -12.93 5.75 -6.14
C TYR A 21 -14.09 4.99 -6.80
N ALA A 22 -14.72 4.06 -6.10
CA ALA A 22 -15.85 3.30 -6.64
C ALA A 22 -17.01 4.24 -7.00
N VAL A 23 -17.33 5.23 -6.17
CA VAL A 23 -18.34 6.25 -6.44
C VAL A 23 -18.00 7.07 -7.68
N ILE A 24 -16.75 7.56 -7.78
CA ILE A 24 -16.32 8.32 -8.96
C ILE A 24 -16.36 7.45 -10.22
N TYR A 25 -15.90 6.21 -10.15
CA TYR A 25 -15.92 5.29 -11.27
C TYR A 25 -17.35 5.00 -11.75
N ILE A 26 -18.26 4.71 -10.84
CA ILE A 26 -19.68 4.48 -11.17
C ILE A 26 -20.28 5.75 -11.77
N ALA A 27 -20.00 6.92 -11.19
CA ALA A 27 -20.48 8.18 -11.73
C ALA A 27 -19.99 8.41 -13.18
N LEU A 28 -18.71 8.22 -13.44
CA LEU A 28 -18.16 8.36 -14.78
C LEU A 28 -18.74 7.33 -15.77
N ALA A 29 -18.89 6.08 -15.33
CA ALA A 29 -19.42 5.00 -16.15
C ALA A 29 -20.91 5.21 -16.51
N LEU A 30 -21.67 5.91 -15.68
CA LEU A 30 -23.08 6.23 -15.91
C LEU A 30 -23.26 7.57 -16.60
N VAL A 31 -22.57 8.62 -16.15
CA VAL A 31 -22.74 9.99 -16.66
C VAL A 31 -22.31 10.08 -18.11
N LEU A 32 -21.20 9.45 -18.52
CA LEU A 32 -20.71 9.51 -19.89
C LEU A 32 -21.72 8.95 -20.90
N PRO A 33 -22.25 7.71 -20.77
CA PRO A 33 -23.26 7.19 -21.69
C PRO A 33 -24.57 8.00 -21.63
N VAL A 34 -25.04 8.38 -20.42
CA VAL A 34 -26.26 9.15 -20.26
C VAL A 34 -26.15 10.52 -20.94
N THR A 35 -25.02 11.21 -20.80
CA THR A 35 -24.79 12.51 -21.45
C THR A 35 -24.85 12.37 -22.98
N ILE A 36 -24.24 11.33 -23.54
CA ILE A 36 -24.28 11.06 -24.98
C ILE A 36 -25.72 10.81 -25.44
N ILE A 37 -26.48 10.02 -24.71
CA ILE A 37 -27.89 9.72 -25.03
C ILE A 37 -28.76 11.01 -25.01
N ILE A 38 -28.52 11.90 -24.04
CA ILE A 38 -29.28 13.16 -23.91
C ILE A 38 -28.92 14.15 -25.01
N LEU A 39 -27.65 14.26 -25.35
CA LEU A 39 -27.18 15.25 -26.33
C LEU A 39 -27.51 14.83 -27.77
N ASP A 40 -27.23 13.59 -28.11
CA ASP A 40 -27.55 13.03 -29.44
C ASP A 40 -27.63 11.49 -29.39
N PRO A 41 -28.84 10.93 -29.29
CA PRO A 41 -29.03 9.47 -29.25
C PRO A 41 -28.44 8.74 -30.50
N SER A 42 -28.33 9.44 -31.64
CA SER A 42 -27.79 8.86 -32.88
C SER A 42 -26.32 8.51 -32.78
N LEU A 43 -25.57 9.17 -31.87
CA LEU A 43 -24.16 8.87 -31.60
C LEU A 43 -23.96 7.44 -31.07
N PHE A 44 -24.96 6.90 -30.35
CA PHE A 44 -24.92 5.50 -29.91
C PHE A 44 -25.07 4.49 -31.04
N LEU A 45 -25.59 4.90 -32.19
CA LEU A 45 -25.64 4.08 -33.39
C LEU A 45 -24.28 4.07 -34.14
N ASN A 46 -23.37 4.98 -33.78
CA ASN A 46 -22.03 5.02 -34.34
C ASN A 46 -21.10 4.05 -33.59
N PRO A 47 -20.63 2.96 -34.23
CA PRO A 47 -19.78 1.96 -33.58
C PRO A 47 -18.49 2.54 -33.00
N THR A 48 -17.94 3.59 -33.62
CA THR A 48 -16.70 4.23 -33.16
C THR A 48 -16.90 4.90 -31.79
N VAL A 49 -18.05 5.56 -31.56
CA VAL A 49 -18.38 6.20 -30.29
C VAL A 49 -18.58 5.15 -29.20
N VAL A 50 -19.28 4.09 -29.49
CA VAL A 50 -19.51 2.98 -28.55
C VAL A 50 -18.19 2.34 -28.15
N VAL A 51 -17.31 2.05 -29.09
CA VAL A 51 -15.98 1.49 -28.83
C VAL A 51 -15.14 2.46 -27.98
N ALA A 52 -15.15 3.75 -28.29
CA ALA A 52 -14.41 4.75 -27.51
C ALA A 52 -14.88 4.83 -26.05
N VAL A 53 -16.20 4.77 -25.79
CA VAL A 53 -16.77 4.73 -24.44
C VAL A 53 -16.33 3.46 -23.70
N ILE A 54 -16.40 2.30 -24.33
CA ILE A 54 -15.97 1.02 -23.74
C ILE A 54 -14.48 1.08 -23.37
N ILE A 55 -13.63 1.59 -24.26
CA ILE A 55 -12.20 1.75 -24.00
C ILE A 55 -11.95 2.67 -22.82
N ALA A 56 -12.62 3.83 -22.78
CA ALA A 56 -12.47 4.79 -21.68
C ALA A 56 -12.88 4.19 -20.33
N VAL A 57 -14.06 3.57 -20.25
CA VAL A 57 -14.56 2.92 -19.03
C VAL A 57 -13.63 1.79 -18.58
N SER A 58 -13.15 0.97 -19.53
CA SER A 58 -12.21 -0.13 -19.23
C SER A 58 -10.88 0.38 -18.73
N PHE A 59 -10.36 1.45 -19.31
CA PHE A 59 -9.09 2.07 -18.89
C PHE A 59 -9.16 2.61 -17.46
N PHE A 60 -10.24 3.34 -17.12
CA PHE A 60 -10.46 3.81 -15.76
C PHE A 60 -10.66 2.65 -14.77
N GLY A 61 -11.35 1.58 -15.19
CA GLY A 61 -11.51 0.36 -14.39
C GLY A 61 -10.18 -0.32 -14.09
N LEU A 62 -9.29 -0.42 -15.09
CA LEU A 62 -7.95 -0.98 -14.91
C LEU A 62 -7.09 -0.15 -13.94
N ILE A 63 -7.09 1.17 -14.10
CA ILE A 63 -6.39 2.07 -13.16
C ILE A 63 -6.89 1.83 -11.74
N GLY A 64 -8.20 1.79 -11.53
CA GLY A 64 -8.79 1.55 -10.22
C GLY A 64 -8.45 0.19 -9.63
N TYR A 65 -8.43 -0.83 -10.46
CA TYR A 65 -8.04 -2.16 -10.03
C TYR A 65 -6.61 -2.17 -9.49
N PHE A 66 -5.65 -1.65 -10.25
CA PHE A 66 -4.24 -1.66 -9.86
C PHE A 66 -3.93 -0.73 -8.69
N THR A 67 -4.60 0.44 -8.64
CA THR A 67 -4.32 1.46 -7.62
C THR A 67 -5.00 1.15 -6.29
N PHE A 68 -6.20 0.56 -6.28
CA PHE A 68 -7.01 0.42 -5.06
C PHE A 68 -7.39 -1.01 -4.72
N ILE A 69 -7.91 -1.79 -5.69
CA ILE A 69 -8.44 -3.13 -5.40
C ILE A 69 -7.30 -4.10 -5.09
N ARG A 70 -6.27 -4.12 -5.92
CA ARG A 70 -5.11 -5.00 -5.72
C ARG A 70 -4.38 -4.75 -4.40
N PRO A 71 -4.03 -3.50 -4.01
CA PRO A 71 -3.46 -3.22 -2.69
C PRO A 71 -4.35 -3.68 -1.53
N TYR A 72 -5.66 -3.50 -1.64
CA TYR A 72 -6.60 -3.97 -0.63
C TYR A 72 -6.60 -5.49 -0.46
N ILE A 73 -6.56 -6.24 -1.57
CA ILE A 73 -6.47 -7.70 -1.53
C ILE A 73 -5.15 -8.14 -0.88
N VAL A 74 -4.03 -7.50 -1.25
CA VAL A 74 -2.72 -7.78 -0.66
C VAL A 74 -2.75 -7.50 0.84
N TYR A 75 -3.27 -6.35 1.27
CA TYR A 75 -3.43 -6.01 2.68
C TYR A 75 -4.21 -7.09 3.45
N LYS A 76 -5.31 -7.57 2.91
CA LYS A 76 -6.11 -8.62 3.59
C LYS A 76 -5.37 -9.94 3.78
N LYS A 77 -4.48 -10.27 2.85
CA LYS A 77 -3.69 -11.52 2.89
C LYS A 77 -2.50 -11.47 3.84
N LEU A 78 -2.04 -10.27 4.21
CA LEU A 78 -0.89 -10.12 5.10
C LEU A 78 -1.29 -10.44 6.56
N PRO A 79 -0.42 -11.11 7.33
CA PRO A 79 -0.61 -11.35 8.76
C PRO A 79 -0.65 -10.02 9.54
N LYS A 80 -1.09 -10.08 10.80
CA LYS A 80 -1.12 -8.91 11.68
C LYS A 80 0.30 -8.48 12.08
N VAL A 81 1.13 -9.45 12.45
CA VAL A 81 2.55 -9.25 12.77
C VAL A 81 3.36 -9.44 11.50
N LEU A 82 4.18 -8.46 11.14
CA LEU A 82 5.03 -8.46 9.96
C LEU A 82 6.48 -8.81 10.27
N ALA A 83 6.95 -8.48 11.48
CA ALA A 83 8.25 -8.89 11.97
C ALA A 83 8.22 -9.08 13.48
N GLU A 84 8.86 -10.15 13.96
CA GLU A 84 9.05 -10.46 15.38
C GLU A 84 10.43 -11.04 15.63
N THR A 85 10.88 -11.02 16.88
CA THR A 85 12.20 -11.52 17.25
C THR A 85 12.15 -12.40 18.51
N ASP A 86 13.06 -13.35 18.57
CA ASP A 86 13.37 -14.14 19.79
C ASP A 86 14.62 -13.65 20.53
N GLY A 87 15.28 -12.59 20.03
CA GLY A 87 16.51 -12.03 20.56
C GLY A 87 17.76 -12.39 19.77
N GLU A 88 17.77 -13.49 19.03
CA GLU A 88 18.88 -13.95 18.17
C GLU A 88 18.52 -13.82 16.69
N PHE A 89 17.26 -14.11 16.36
CA PHE A 89 16.75 -14.07 14.99
C PHE A 89 15.55 -13.13 14.87
N VAL A 90 15.39 -12.55 13.68
CA VAL A 90 14.18 -11.83 13.28
C VAL A 90 13.41 -12.67 12.26
N TYR A 91 12.15 -12.88 12.57
CA TYR A 91 11.19 -13.62 11.74
C TYR A 91 10.32 -12.62 10.99
N PHE A 92 10.41 -12.63 9.67
CA PHE A 92 9.62 -11.78 8.79
C PHE A 92 8.44 -12.56 8.23
N HIS A 93 7.23 -12.03 8.43
CA HIS A 93 5.97 -12.60 7.98
C HIS A 93 5.37 -11.71 6.89
N GLY A 94 5.77 -11.93 5.67
CA GLY A 94 5.33 -11.12 4.54
C GLY A 94 4.86 -11.98 3.38
N LYS A 95 5.11 -11.50 2.17
CA LYS A 95 4.89 -12.28 0.94
C LYS A 95 5.83 -13.50 0.85
N LYS A 96 6.99 -13.39 1.48
CA LYS A 96 7.92 -14.49 1.75
C LYS A 96 8.21 -14.48 3.24
N GLU A 97 8.19 -15.65 3.84
CA GLU A 97 8.67 -15.83 5.21
C GLU A 97 10.19 -15.93 5.21
N ALA A 98 10.83 -15.24 6.14
CA ALA A 98 12.27 -15.24 6.30
C ALA A 98 12.64 -15.29 7.78
N LYS A 99 13.68 -16.07 8.10
CA LYS A 99 14.34 -16.10 9.40
C LYS A 99 15.77 -15.63 9.18
N ILE A 100 16.16 -14.52 9.79
CA ILE A 100 17.47 -13.90 9.58
C ILE A 100 18.08 -13.57 10.93
N SER A 101 19.38 -13.82 11.09
CA SER A 101 20.08 -13.47 12.33
C SER A 101 20.22 -11.95 12.46
N LEU A 102 20.26 -11.45 13.69
CA LEU A 102 20.48 -10.02 13.96
C LEU A 102 21.83 -9.55 13.40
N ASN A 103 22.85 -10.40 13.43
CA ASN A 103 24.16 -10.08 12.85
C ASN A 103 24.11 -9.85 11.34
N ASP A 104 23.36 -10.67 10.60
CA ASP A 104 23.17 -10.47 9.16
C ASP A 104 22.36 -9.20 8.85
N LEU A 105 21.43 -8.83 9.74
CA LEU A 105 20.63 -7.61 9.62
C LEU A 105 21.43 -6.34 9.93
N SER A 106 22.50 -6.39 10.71
CA SER A 106 23.33 -5.21 11.00
C SER A 106 23.95 -4.58 9.76
N CYS A 107 24.17 -5.38 8.70
CA CYS A 107 24.67 -4.93 7.41
C CYS A 107 23.56 -4.64 6.39
N CYS A 108 22.28 -4.60 6.77
CA CYS A 108 21.20 -4.38 5.84
C CYS A 108 21.08 -2.91 5.43
N TYR A 109 20.72 -2.68 4.16
CA TYR A 109 20.25 -1.38 3.71
C TYR A 109 18.74 -1.31 3.88
N MET A 110 18.25 -0.22 4.48
CA MET A 110 16.82 -0.03 4.71
C MET A 110 16.31 1.17 3.91
N ASP A 111 15.28 0.93 3.10
CA ASP A 111 14.57 1.95 2.33
C ASP A 111 13.11 2.04 2.75
N VAL A 112 12.59 3.28 2.85
CA VAL A 112 11.20 3.54 3.25
C VAL A 112 10.47 4.23 2.12
N ASN A 113 9.46 3.57 1.60
CA ASN A 113 8.60 4.13 0.56
C ASN A 113 7.23 4.49 1.14
N VAL A 114 6.93 5.79 1.16
CA VAL A 114 5.60 6.32 1.51
C VAL A 114 4.92 6.78 0.22
N PRO A 115 3.66 6.37 -0.04
CA PRO A 115 2.94 6.78 -1.24
C PRO A 115 2.91 8.31 -1.40
N HIS A 116 3.12 8.79 -2.62
CA HIS A 116 3.16 10.22 -2.93
C HIS A 116 1.94 11.01 -2.44
N VAL A 117 0.78 10.38 -2.41
CA VAL A 117 -0.47 10.96 -1.89
C VAL A 117 -0.35 11.47 -0.45
N PHE A 118 0.54 10.87 0.35
CA PHE A 118 0.79 11.27 1.73
C PHE A 118 1.93 12.30 1.86
N GLN A 119 2.61 12.64 0.78
CA GLN A 119 3.71 13.61 0.78
C GLN A 119 3.23 15.04 0.53
N HIS A 120 2.03 15.22 -0.06
CA HIS A 120 1.46 16.53 -0.30
C HIS A 120 0.82 17.11 0.96
N GLY A 121 1.23 18.34 1.37
CA GLY A 121 0.88 18.97 2.63
C GLY A 121 -0.61 18.94 2.96
N PHE A 122 -1.48 19.46 2.08
CA PHE A 122 -2.92 19.48 2.32
C PHE A 122 -3.54 18.09 2.48
N VAL A 123 -3.18 17.15 1.60
CA VAL A 123 -3.68 15.77 1.65
C VAL A 123 -3.13 15.06 2.88
N ARG A 124 -1.86 15.30 3.23
CA ARG A 124 -1.23 14.75 4.43
C ARG A 124 -1.95 15.22 5.70
N GLU A 125 -2.21 16.51 5.84
CA GLU A 125 -2.92 17.05 7.01
C GLU A 125 -4.33 16.51 7.13
N PHE A 126 -5.09 16.48 6.03
CA PHE A 126 -6.43 15.92 6.01
C PHE A 126 -6.45 14.43 6.40
N ILE A 127 -5.50 13.64 5.86
CA ILE A 127 -5.38 12.21 6.13
C ILE A 127 -4.97 11.97 7.58
N ILE A 128 -3.96 12.68 8.08
CA ILE A 128 -3.51 12.57 9.48
C ILE A 128 -4.63 12.95 10.42
N HIS A 129 -5.32 14.04 10.17
CA HIS A 129 -6.41 14.51 11.03
C HIS A 129 -7.58 13.52 11.07
N LYS A 130 -7.97 12.95 9.93
CA LYS A 130 -9.16 12.10 9.81
C LYS A 130 -8.89 10.62 10.13
N PHE A 131 -7.70 10.12 9.84
CA PHE A 131 -7.37 8.69 9.93
C PHE A 131 -6.23 8.37 10.90
N SER A 132 -5.63 9.37 11.51
CA SER A 132 -4.59 9.29 12.55
C SER A 132 -3.30 8.56 12.14
N SER A 133 -3.15 8.12 10.88
CA SER A 133 -1.94 7.45 10.42
C SER A 133 -1.83 7.44 8.89
N ASN A 134 -0.61 7.59 8.41
CA ASN A 134 -0.22 7.22 7.06
C ASN A 134 0.28 5.77 7.04
N TYR A 135 0.46 5.20 5.87
CA TYR A 135 1.10 3.90 5.71
C TYR A 135 2.17 3.95 4.62
N GLY A 136 3.14 3.08 4.77
CA GLY A 136 4.20 2.92 3.80
C GLY A 136 4.65 1.47 3.68
N SER A 137 5.78 1.28 3.02
CA SER A 137 6.50 0.02 3.00
C SER A 137 7.94 0.24 3.42
N ILE A 138 8.48 -0.74 4.16
CA ILE A 138 9.89 -0.81 4.53
C ILE A 138 10.50 -1.93 3.71
N THR A 139 11.58 -1.65 3.01
CA THR A 139 12.36 -2.63 2.26
C THR A 139 13.70 -2.78 2.95
N LEU A 140 14.05 -4.02 3.31
CA LEU A 140 15.35 -4.37 3.86
C LEU A 140 16.11 -5.18 2.81
N ASP A 141 17.25 -4.68 2.39
CA ASP A 141 18.16 -5.40 1.49
C ASP A 141 19.27 -6.00 2.33
N VAL A 142 19.20 -7.32 2.53
CA VAL A 142 20.15 -8.09 3.33
C VAL A 142 21.11 -8.79 2.39
N PRO A 143 22.44 -8.55 2.47
CA PRO A 143 23.41 -9.08 1.52
C PRO A 143 23.39 -10.61 1.39
N SER A 144 23.16 -11.32 2.50
CA SER A 144 23.12 -12.80 2.55
C SER A 144 21.79 -13.40 2.11
N TYR A 145 20.68 -12.62 2.08
CA TYR A 145 19.34 -13.14 1.87
C TYR A 145 18.59 -12.50 0.69
N GLY A 146 18.90 -11.23 0.36
CA GLY A 146 18.20 -10.43 -0.64
C GLY A 146 17.18 -9.48 -0.05
N SER A 147 16.22 -9.02 -0.86
CA SER A 147 15.28 -7.98 -0.49
C SER A 147 14.01 -8.52 0.19
N ILE A 148 13.70 -7.99 1.37
CA ILE A 148 12.48 -8.27 2.14
C ILE A 148 11.64 -7.00 2.16
N LYS A 149 10.37 -7.10 1.79
CA LYS A 149 9.46 -5.96 1.76
C LYS A 149 8.30 -6.12 2.73
N LEU A 150 8.27 -5.26 3.76
CA LEU A 150 7.16 -5.10 4.70
C LEU A 150 6.21 -4.05 4.15
N GLN A 151 4.97 -4.43 3.89
CA GLN A 151 3.96 -3.54 3.28
C GLN A 151 2.88 -3.17 4.28
N PHE A 152 2.27 -1.99 4.09
CA PHE A 152 1.19 -1.48 4.94
C PHE A 152 1.60 -1.29 6.41
N VAL A 153 2.79 -0.75 6.63
CA VAL A 153 3.30 -0.37 7.94
C VAL A 153 2.79 1.04 8.26
N ALA A 154 2.11 1.20 9.40
CA ALA A 154 1.71 2.53 9.86
C ALA A 154 2.95 3.31 10.30
N ASN A 155 3.01 4.61 9.97
CA ASN A 155 4.15 5.49 10.28
C ASN A 155 5.50 4.84 9.91
N ALA A 156 5.59 4.35 8.67
CA ALA A 156 6.71 3.51 8.22
C ALA A 156 8.10 4.12 8.46
N GLN A 157 8.23 5.46 8.47
CA GLN A 157 9.50 6.14 8.74
C GLN A 157 9.93 5.97 10.21
N ASP A 158 9.00 6.15 11.15
CA ASP A 158 9.29 6.02 12.58
C ASP A 158 9.57 4.56 12.93
N VAL A 159 8.74 3.64 12.41
CA VAL A 159 8.92 2.20 12.62
C VAL A 159 10.22 1.69 12.01
N ALA A 160 10.63 2.21 10.84
CA ALA A 160 11.91 1.84 10.23
C ALA A 160 13.09 2.29 11.10
N LYS A 161 13.01 3.50 11.67
CA LYS A 161 14.03 4.00 12.58
C LYS A 161 14.11 3.15 13.85
N GLU A 162 12.97 2.87 14.48
CA GLU A 162 12.90 2.01 15.67
C GLU A 162 13.46 0.60 15.40
N LEU A 163 13.15 0.04 14.22
CA LEU A 163 13.65 -1.26 13.79
C LEU A 163 15.18 -1.24 13.61
N LEU A 164 15.71 -0.19 12.98
CA LEU A 164 17.15 -0.03 12.78
C LEU A 164 17.88 0.15 14.11
N ASP A 165 17.36 1.00 15.00
CA ASP A 165 17.90 1.22 16.33
C ASP A 165 17.92 -0.09 17.14
N TYR A 166 16.86 -0.91 17.02
CA TYR A 166 16.80 -2.23 17.67
C TYR A 166 17.85 -3.19 17.11
N ILE A 167 18.01 -3.25 15.79
CA ILE A 167 19.02 -4.12 15.14
C ILE A 167 20.42 -3.71 15.61
N ASN A 168 20.76 -2.42 15.54
CA ASN A 168 22.08 -1.93 15.91
C ASN A 168 22.41 -2.19 17.39
N ALA A 169 21.45 -1.94 18.30
CA ALA A 169 21.66 -2.14 19.73
C ALA A 169 21.86 -3.61 20.14
N ASN A 170 21.34 -4.57 19.37
CA ASN A 170 21.40 -5.99 19.72
C ASN A 170 22.35 -6.81 18.80
N SER A 171 22.95 -6.19 17.78
CA SER A 171 23.97 -6.83 16.95
C SER A 171 25.40 -6.73 17.51
N GLU A 172 25.65 -5.76 18.41
CA GLU A 172 26.96 -5.56 19.04
C GLU A 172 27.21 -6.52 20.21
N ASP A 173 26.15 -7.15 20.75
CA ASP A 173 26.23 -8.04 21.92
C ASP A 173 26.35 -9.53 21.56
N LEU A 174 26.43 -9.90 20.27
CA LEU A 174 26.56 -11.26 19.76
C LEU A 174 27.88 -11.49 19.07
#